data_617c527b82f4a059f70797ec2420f571
#
_entry.id   617c527b82f4a059f70797ec2420f571
#
_cell.length_a   1.000
_cell.length_b   1.000
_cell.length_c   1.000
_cell.angle_alpha   90.00
_cell.angle_beta   90.00
_cell.angle_gamma   90.00
#
_symmetry.space_group_name_H-M   'P 1'
#
loop_
_entity.id
_entity.type
_entity.pdbx_description
1 polymer ?
#
loop_
_entity_poly.entity_id
_entity_poly.type
_entity_poly.pdbx_seq_one_letter_code
_entity_poly.pdbx_strand_id
1 'polypeptide(L)'
;MLYGDSLMAGYGLSQNENLSSALSSILNVGDSEVQIINASVSGNTSSNGLARLDWSLEDKPNIVILCLGANDMLRGIDPKLTKQNLNNMIAKMVQNGSKVILAGMRSPESMGKNYQQKFDLIYQELAEEHDVIFMPFLLDGVALEKDYLQSDYKHPNALGVNIMASNLYPYILKGMSLL
;
A
#
# COMPACT_ATOMS: atom_id res chain seq x y z
N MET A 1 7.33 -6.95 -3.73
CA MET A 1 6.67 -6.04 -4.72
C MET A 1 5.86 -4.98 -4.00
N LEU A 2 5.94 -3.72 -4.42
CA LEU A 2 5.01 -2.66 -4.03
C LEU A 2 3.87 -2.62 -5.06
N TYR A 3 2.62 -2.69 -4.62
CA TYR A 3 1.45 -2.68 -5.48
C TYR A 3 0.41 -1.69 -4.97
N GLY A 4 0.39 -0.50 -5.57
CA GLY A 4 -0.41 0.61 -5.07
C GLY A 4 -0.64 1.72 -6.10
N ASP A 5 -0.91 2.89 -5.57
CA ASP A 5 -1.12 4.12 -6.31
C ASP A 5 0.07 5.10 -6.17
N SER A 6 -0.19 6.41 -6.22
CA SER A 6 0.83 7.46 -6.15
C SER A 6 1.63 7.45 -4.85
N LEU A 7 1.04 7.02 -3.73
CA LEU A 7 1.70 6.96 -2.42
C LEU A 7 2.87 5.96 -2.42
N MET A 8 2.74 4.89 -3.17
CA MET A 8 3.76 3.85 -3.27
C MET A 8 4.62 4.01 -4.53
N ALA A 9 4.09 4.64 -5.60
CA ALA A 9 4.84 4.91 -6.82
C ALA A 9 5.95 5.95 -6.64
N GLY A 10 5.87 6.80 -5.60
CA GLY A 10 6.82 7.88 -5.38
C GLY A 10 6.48 9.13 -6.20
N TYR A 11 5.20 9.47 -6.34
CA TYR A 11 4.75 10.66 -7.06
C TYR A 11 5.44 11.93 -6.56
N GLY A 12 6.00 12.72 -7.49
CA GLY A 12 6.65 13.99 -7.18
C GLY A 12 8.04 13.87 -6.56
N LEU A 13 8.57 12.66 -6.36
CA LEU A 13 9.89 12.40 -5.78
C LEU A 13 10.88 11.92 -6.83
N SER A 14 12.15 12.19 -6.58
CA SER A 14 13.24 11.58 -7.36
C SER A 14 13.37 10.09 -7.05
N GLN A 15 14.07 9.36 -7.91
CA GLN A 15 14.18 7.90 -7.80
C GLN A 15 14.83 7.45 -6.48
N ASN A 16 15.75 8.23 -5.93
CA ASN A 16 16.44 7.94 -4.67
C ASN A 16 15.69 8.40 -3.41
N GLU A 17 14.54 9.07 -3.55
CA GLU A 17 13.71 9.56 -2.45
C GLU A 17 12.37 8.81 -2.32
N ASN A 18 12.08 7.90 -3.25
CA ASN A 18 10.84 7.14 -3.25
C ASN A 18 10.85 5.96 -2.26
N LEU A 19 9.69 5.37 -2.04
CA LEU A 19 9.51 4.28 -1.08
C LEU A 19 10.34 3.04 -1.41
N SER A 20 10.56 2.73 -2.69
CA SER A 20 11.39 1.59 -3.10
C SER A 20 12.85 1.77 -2.64
N SER A 21 13.40 2.97 -2.84
CA SER A 21 14.76 3.31 -2.41
C SER A 21 14.89 3.29 -0.88
N ALA A 22 13.94 3.89 -0.16
CA ALA A 22 13.94 3.91 1.30
C ALA A 22 13.89 2.48 1.87
N LEU A 23 13.00 1.63 1.34
CA LEU A 23 12.91 0.22 1.74
C LEU A 23 14.17 -0.57 1.36
N SER A 24 14.74 -0.34 0.17
CA SER A 24 16.00 -0.98 -0.23
C SER A 24 17.12 -0.66 0.74
N SER A 25 17.21 0.59 1.19
CA SER A 25 18.26 1.03 2.13
C SER A 25 18.17 0.37 3.51
N ILE A 26 16.96 0.05 3.99
CA ILE A 26 16.77 -0.57 5.31
C ILE A 26 16.72 -2.09 5.28
N LEU A 27 16.40 -2.70 4.12
CA LEU A 27 16.30 -4.16 3.96
C LEU A 27 17.60 -4.80 3.49
N ASN A 28 18.42 -4.09 2.70
CA ASN A 28 19.69 -4.58 2.17
C ASN A 28 20.85 -4.15 3.07
N VAL A 29 20.89 -4.67 4.30
CA VAL A 29 21.97 -4.43 5.27
C VAL A 29 22.77 -5.72 5.46
N GLY A 30 24.09 -5.63 5.37
CA GLY A 30 24.99 -6.79 5.42
C GLY A 30 24.87 -7.64 4.15
N ASP A 31 24.75 -8.96 4.32
CA ASP A 31 24.67 -9.93 3.23
C ASP A 31 23.23 -10.16 2.72
N SER A 32 22.25 -9.37 3.19
CA SER A 32 20.85 -9.49 2.76
C SER A 32 20.69 -8.88 1.36
N GLU A 33 20.13 -9.63 0.43
CA GLU A 33 19.79 -9.15 -0.91
C GLU A 33 18.27 -9.27 -1.14
N VAL A 34 17.56 -8.14 -1.02
CA VAL A 34 16.12 -8.04 -1.24
C VAL A 34 15.86 -7.21 -2.48
N GLN A 35 15.34 -7.83 -3.54
CA GLN A 35 14.90 -7.11 -4.73
C GLN A 35 13.54 -6.46 -4.49
N ILE A 36 13.45 -5.15 -4.73
CA ILE A 36 12.20 -4.40 -4.63
C ILE A 36 11.68 -4.08 -6.02
N ILE A 37 10.51 -4.63 -6.35
CA ILE A 37 9.77 -4.35 -7.58
C ILE A 37 8.70 -3.32 -7.25
N ASN A 38 8.73 -2.16 -7.89
CA ASN A 38 7.66 -1.17 -7.76
C ASN A 38 6.71 -1.28 -8.95
N ALA A 39 5.60 -1.97 -8.75
CA ALA A 39 4.50 -2.10 -9.70
C ALA A 39 3.34 -1.15 -9.39
N SER A 40 3.60 -0.06 -8.65
CA SER A 40 2.57 0.94 -8.31
C SER A 40 2.39 1.94 -9.44
N VAL A 41 1.16 2.42 -9.63
CA VAL A 41 0.81 3.38 -10.70
C VAL A 41 -0.01 4.54 -10.12
N SER A 42 0.53 5.76 -10.22
CA SER A 42 -0.13 6.97 -9.74
C SER A 42 -1.53 7.14 -10.32
N GLY A 43 -2.49 7.50 -9.46
CA GLY A 43 -3.89 7.69 -9.85
C GLY A 43 -4.73 6.42 -9.94
N ASN A 44 -4.14 5.23 -9.76
CA ASN A 44 -4.91 3.98 -9.81
C ASN A 44 -5.96 3.91 -8.70
N THR A 45 -7.16 3.52 -9.10
CA THR A 45 -8.22 3.03 -8.21
C THR A 45 -8.05 1.53 -7.96
N SER A 46 -8.84 0.97 -7.06
CA SER A 46 -8.90 -0.48 -6.86
C SER A 46 -9.25 -1.24 -8.15
N SER A 47 -10.16 -0.69 -8.96
CA SER A 47 -10.53 -1.28 -10.27
C SER A 47 -9.37 -1.27 -11.26
N ASN A 48 -8.60 -0.18 -11.32
CA ASN A 48 -7.41 -0.11 -12.17
C ASN A 48 -6.33 -1.12 -11.71
N GLY A 49 -6.11 -1.21 -10.40
CA GLY A 49 -5.19 -2.20 -9.83
C GLY A 49 -5.62 -3.63 -10.18
N LEU A 50 -6.90 -3.99 -9.98
CA LEU A 50 -7.39 -5.32 -10.32
C LEU A 50 -7.17 -5.68 -11.81
N ALA A 51 -7.41 -4.71 -12.70
CA ALA A 51 -7.29 -4.93 -14.15
C ALA A 51 -5.87 -5.25 -14.64
N ARG A 52 -4.82 -4.78 -13.94
CA ARG A 52 -3.41 -5.00 -14.32
C ARG A 52 -2.68 -6.02 -13.44
N LEU A 53 -3.38 -6.63 -12.48
CA LEU A 53 -2.74 -7.48 -11.48
C LEU A 53 -2.07 -8.70 -12.09
N ASP A 54 -2.75 -9.39 -13.01
CA ASP A 54 -2.24 -10.64 -13.58
C ASP A 54 -0.88 -10.44 -14.27
N TRP A 55 -0.73 -9.35 -15.00
CA TRP A 55 0.57 -8.98 -15.60
C TRP A 55 1.65 -8.72 -14.54
N SER A 56 1.32 -8.02 -13.44
CA SER A 56 2.29 -7.75 -12.37
C SER A 56 2.71 -9.00 -11.60
N LEU A 57 1.86 -10.01 -11.53
CA LEU A 57 2.16 -11.27 -10.85
C LEU A 57 3.05 -12.22 -11.67
N GLU A 58 3.32 -11.93 -12.96
CA GLU A 58 4.30 -12.67 -13.76
C GLU A 58 5.71 -12.61 -13.17
N ASP A 59 6.05 -11.55 -12.42
CA ASP A 59 7.30 -11.40 -11.68
C ASP A 59 7.43 -12.36 -10.48
N LYS A 60 6.37 -13.10 -10.13
CA LYS A 60 6.31 -14.07 -9.03
C LYS A 60 6.85 -13.52 -7.71
N PRO A 61 6.34 -12.38 -7.20
CA PRO A 61 6.84 -11.78 -5.99
C PRO A 61 6.60 -12.67 -4.77
N ASN A 62 7.60 -12.87 -3.93
CA ASN A 62 7.45 -13.60 -2.67
C ASN A 62 6.53 -12.86 -1.68
N ILE A 63 6.67 -11.52 -1.65
CA ILE A 63 5.86 -10.64 -0.78
C ILE A 63 5.26 -9.53 -1.65
N VAL A 64 3.97 -9.26 -1.49
CA VAL A 64 3.28 -8.10 -2.08
C VAL A 64 2.79 -7.19 -0.96
N ILE A 65 3.19 -5.93 -0.99
CA ILE A 65 2.60 -4.88 -0.17
C ILE A 65 1.51 -4.22 -1.01
N LEU A 66 0.26 -4.50 -0.67
CA LEU A 66 -0.91 -3.96 -1.36
C LEU A 66 -1.44 -2.72 -0.63
N CYS A 67 -1.50 -1.59 -1.32
CA CYS A 67 -2.15 -0.38 -0.83
C CYS A 67 -2.86 0.34 -1.98
N LEU A 68 -4.16 0.17 -2.07
CA LEU A 68 -5.07 0.83 -3.01
C LEU A 68 -6.37 1.21 -2.28
N GLY A 69 -7.13 2.15 -2.85
CA GLY A 69 -8.39 2.62 -2.32
C GLY A 69 -8.41 4.12 -2.02
N ALA A 70 -7.25 4.77 -1.88
CA ALA A 70 -7.20 6.22 -1.68
C ALA A 70 -7.86 6.98 -2.83
N ASN A 71 -7.60 6.60 -4.08
CA ASN A 71 -8.25 7.20 -5.25
C ASN A 71 -9.73 6.85 -5.38
N ASP A 72 -10.15 5.68 -4.91
CA ASP A 72 -11.57 5.31 -4.82
C ASP A 72 -12.29 6.27 -3.87
N MET A 73 -11.74 6.46 -2.68
CA MET A 73 -12.25 7.37 -1.67
C MET A 73 -12.32 8.81 -2.20
N LEU A 74 -11.23 9.34 -2.77
CA LEU A 74 -11.20 10.70 -3.31
C LEU A 74 -12.22 10.95 -4.44
N ARG A 75 -12.63 9.89 -5.15
CA ARG A 75 -13.63 9.93 -6.22
C ARG A 75 -15.03 9.57 -5.75
N GLY A 76 -15.23 9.29 -4.46
CA GLY A 76 -16.53 8.90 -3.89
C GLY A 76 -17.05 7.56 -4.40
N ILE A 77 -16.16 6.65 -4.81
CA ILE A 77 -16.52 5.29 -5.24
C ILE A 77 -17.10 4.53 -4.04
N ASP A 78 -18.15 3.74 -4.28
CA ASP A 78 -18.77 2.95 -3.21
C ASP A 78 -17.74 2.04 -2.51
N PRO A 79 -17.59 2.13 -1.18
CA PRO A 79 -16.68 1.28 -0.40
C PRO A 79 -16.87 -0.22 -0.65
N LYS A 80 -18.10 -0.63 -0.97
CA LYS A 80 -18.40 -2.03 -1.34
C LYS A 80 -17.63 -2.48 -2.59
N LEU A 81 -17.54 -1.61 -3.61
CA LEU A 81 -16.78 -1.93 -4.82
C LEU A 81 -15.29 -1.97 -4.54
N THR A 82 -14.78 -1.02 -3.75
CA THR A 82 -13.37 -1.02 -3.31
C THR A 82 -13.04 -2.31 -2.57
N LYS A 83 -13.89 -2.72 -1.60
CA LYS A 83 -13.74 -3.99 -0.87
C LYS A 83 -13.70 -5.18 -1.82
N GLN A 84 -14.64 -5.27 -2.75
CA GLN A 84 -14.71 -6.38 -3.71
C GLN A 84 -13.46 -6.48 -4.57
N ASN A 85 -12.94 -5.36 -5.07
CA ASN A 85 -11.72 -5.33 -5.88
C ASN A 85 -10.49 -5.74 -5.08
N LEU A 86 -10.32 -5.22 -3.85
CA LEU A 86 -9.24 -5.60 -2.95
C LEU A 86 -9.30 -7.09 -2.58
N ASN A 87 -10.50 -7.60 -2.27
CA ASN A 87 -10.74 -9.02 -2.01
C ASN A 87 -10.23 -9.91 -3.17
N ASN A 88 -10.61 -9.56 -4.40
CA ASN A 88 -10.19 -10.31 -5.57
C ASN A 88 -8.67 -10.22 -5.81
N MET A 89 -8.07 -9.05 -5.54
CA MET A 89 -6.60 -8.91 -5.65
C MET A 89 -5.87 -9.75 -4.60
N ILE A 90 -6.30 -9.71 -3.34
CA ILE A 90 -5.68 -10.51 -2.27
C ILE A 90 -5.78 -12.00 -2.59
N ALA A 91 -6.96 -12.48 -2.98
CA ALA A 91 -7.16 -13.88 -3.35
C ALA A 91 -6.21 -14.32 -4.47
N LYS A 92 -6.07 -13.51 -5.54
CA LYS A 92 -5.15 -13.81 -6.64
C LYS A 92 -3.67 -13.80 -6.21
N MET A 93 -3.26 -12.83 -5.36
CA MET A 93 -1.89 -12.74 -4.84
C MET A 93 -1.55 -13.97 -3.99
N VAL A 94 -2.45 -14.37 -3.09
CA VAL A 94 -2.30 -15.57 -2.25
C VAL A 94 -2.26 -16.83 -3.13
N GLN A 95 -3.15 -16.94 -4.11
CA GLN A 95 -3.16 -18.08 -5.06
C GLN A 95 -1.87 -18.16 -5.87
N ASN A 96 -1.24 -17.01 -6.18
CA ASN A 96 0.06 -16.95 -6.86
C ASN A 96 1.25 -17.34 -5.97
N GLY A 97 1.01 -17.63 -4.68
CA GLY A 97 2.03 -18.01 -3.70
C GLY A 97 2.68 -16.83 -2.96
N SER A 98 2.23 -15.59 -3.17
CA SER A 98 2.76 -14.42 -2.49
C SER A 98 2.25 -14.31 -1.06
N LYS A 99 3.11 -13.90 -0.12
CA LYS A 99 2.65 -13.37 1.18
C LYS A 99 2.15 -11.95 0.98
N VAL A 100 0.96 -11.64 1.47
CA VAL A 100 0.35 -10.31 1.30
C VAL A 100 0.46 -9.51 2.59
N ILE A 101 0.94 -8.27 2.46
CA ILE A 101 0.86 -7.23 3.48
C ILE A 101 -0.18 -6.23 2.98
N LEU A 102 -1.35 -6.22 3.61
CA LEU A 102 -2.41 -5.27 3.29
C LEU A 102 -2.19 -4.00 4.11
N ALA A 103 -1.77 -2.93 3.44
CA ALA A 103 -1.62 -1.61 4.06
C ALA A 103 -2.92 -0.82 3.91
N GLY A 104 -3.52 -0.48 5.04
CA GLY A 104 -4.79 0.22 5.11
C GLY A 104 -4.70 1.70 4.77
N MET A 105 -5.85 2.25 4.40
CA MET A 105 -6.10 3.68 4.24
C MET A 105 -7.25 4.11 5.14
N ARG A 106 -7.33 5.41 5.45
CA ARG A 106 -8.39 6.01 6.26
C ARG A 106 -9.09 7.11 5.49
N SER A 107 -10.40 7.18 5.63
CA SER A 107 -11.22 8.23 5.04
C SER A 107 -11.28 9.47 5.94
N PRO A 108 -11.12 10.69 5.40
CA PRO A 108 -11.32 11.91 6.19
C PRO A 108 -12.81 12.08 6.55
N GLU A 109 -13.06 12.79 7.65
CA GLU A 109 -14.42 13.08 8.13
C GLU A 109 -15.29 13.84 7.10
N SER A 110 -14.66 14.60 6.22
CA SER A 110 -15.34 15.34 5.14
C SER A 110 -16.08 14.46 4.14
N MET A 111 -15.78 13.16 4.07
CA MET A 111 -16.52 12.19 3.26
C MET A 111 -17.85 11.75 3.89
N GLY A 112 -18.10 12.18 5.15
CA GLY A 112 -19.29 11.84 5.92
C GLY A 112 -19.15 10.51 6.68
N LYS A 113 -19.72 10.48 7.88
CA LYS A 113 -19.56 9.36 8.84
C LYS A 113 -19.92 7.98 8.26
N ASN A 114 -20.98 7.90 7.47
CA ASN A 114 -21.41 6.61 6.89
C ASN A 114 -20.40 6.06 5.88
N TYR A 115 -19.83 6.94 5.04
CA TYR A 115 -18.78 6.54 4.10
C TYR A 115 -17.52 6.14 4.85
N GLN A 116 -17.06 6.99 5.78
CA GLN A 116 -15.86 6.75 6.57
C GLN A 116 -15.91 5.39 7.29
N GLN A 117 -16.99 5.12 8.03
CA GLN A 117 -17.14 3.84 8.74
C GLN A 117 -17.04 2.63 7.81
N LYS A 118 -17.69 2.69 6.66
CA LYS A 118 -17.66 1.59 5.69
C LYS A 118 -16.30 1.42 5.04
N PHE A 119 -15.61 2.55 4.73
CA PHE A 119 -14.33 2.52 4.07
C PHE A 119 -13.21 2.04 5.01
N ASP A 120 -13.18 2.56 6.23
CA ASP A 120 -12.10 2.26 7.19
C ASP A 120 -12.11 0.79 7.64
N LEU A 121 -13.29 0.13 7.66
CA LEU A 121 -13.42 -1.29 8.00
C LEU A 121 -12.92 -2.25 6.91
N ILE A 122 -12.85 -1.81 5.64
CA ILE A 122 -12.52 -2.69 4.50
C ILE A 122 -11.23 -3.48 4.76
N TYR A 123 -10.19 -2.80 5.18
CA TYR A 123 -8.85 -3.39 5.25
C TYR A 123 -8.72 -4.40 6.38
N GLN A 124 -9.26 -4.08 7.55
CA GLN A 124 -9.27 -5.01 8.68
C GLN A 124 -10.08 -6.26 8.36
N GLU A 125 -11.31 -6.09 7.85
CA GLU A 125 -12.17 -7.22 7.48
C GLU A 125 -11.53 -8.14 6.45
N LEU A 126 -10.89 -7.58 5.41
CA LEU A 126 -10.20 -8.36 4.39
C LEU A 126 -8.94 -9.05 4.93
N ALA A 127 -8.21 -8.40 5.83
CA ALA A 127 -7.04 -9.00 6.44
C ALA A 127 -7.40 -10.21 7.30
N GLU A 128 -8.49 -10.12 8.05
CA GLU A 128 -9.04 -11.23 8.85
C GLU A 128 -9.59 -12.35 7.95
N GLU A 129 -10.33 -11.99 6.88
CA GLU A 129 -10.95 -12.95 5.96
C GLU A 129 -9.91 -13.81 5.21
N HIS A 130 -8.78 -13.22 4.83
CA HIS A 130 -7.72 -13.88 4.07
C HIS A 130 -6.52 -14.35 4.90
N ASP A 131 -6.52 -14.11 6.22
CA ASP A 131 -5.40 -14.38 7.13
C ASP A 131 -4.07 -13.79 6.61
N VAL A 132 -4.11 -12.51 6.19
CA VAL A 132 -2.94 -11.80 5.68
C VAL A 132 -2.39 -10.80 6.70
N ILE A 133 -1.16 -10.35 6.49
CA ILE A 133 -0.54 -9.37 7.38
C ILE A 133 -1.23 -8.02 7.20
N PHE A 134 -1.71 -7.43 8.29
CA PHE A 134 -2.41 -6.16 8.29
C PHE A 134 -1.58 -5.02 8.88
N MET A 135 -1.35 -3.98 8.08
CA MET A 135 -0.85 -2.68 8.54
C MET A 135 -2.04 -1.71 8.56
N PRO A 136 -2.47 -1.19 9.72
CA PRO A 136 -3.72 -0.44 9.84
C PRO A 136 -3.79 0.85 9.02
N PHE A 137 -2.65 1.55 8.84
CA PHE A 137 -2.61 2.80 8.09
C PHE A 137 -1.22 3.05 7.50
N LEU A 138 -1.13 3.16 6.17
CA LEU A 138 0.15 3.39 5.48
C LEU A 138 0.80 4.73 5.85
N LEU A 139 -0.02 5.78 6.05
CA LEU A 139 0.44 7.15 6.32
C LEU A 139 0.47 7.47 7.82
N ASP A 140 0.61 6.48 8.69
CA ASP A 140 0.71 6.71 10.12
C ASP A 140 1.94 7.57 10.45
N GLY A 141 1.74 8.64 11.24
CA GLY A 141 2.76 9.64 11.55
C GLY A 141 3.16 10.58 10.38
N VAL A 142 2.51 10.45 9.21
CA VAL A 142 2.77 11.29 8.03
C VAL A 142 1.55 12.12 7.63
N ALA A 143 0.36 11.51 7.67
CA ALA A 143 -0.87 12.19 7.28
C ALA A 143 -1.12 13.41 8.18
N LEU A 144 -1.48 14.53 7.55
CA LEU A 144 -1.75 15.84 8.18
C LEU A 144 -0.52 16.57 8.75
N GLU A 145 0.66 15.95 8.73
CA GLU A 145 1.91 16.57 9.18
C GLU A 145 2.58 17.30 8.00
N LYS A 146 2.50 18.64 8.01
CA LYS A 146 2.98 19.48 6.89
C LYS A 146 4.46 19.27 6.56
N ASP A 147 5.28 19.01 7.58
CA ASP A 147 6.73 18.79 7.42
C ASP A 147 7.07 17.49 6.68
N TYR A 148 6.11 16.56 6.59
CA TYR A 148 6.28 15.26 5.95
C TYR A 148 5.52 15.14 4.63
N LEU A 149 4.82 16.21 4.20
CA LEU A 149 4.06 16.24 2.96
C LEU A 149 4.68 17.18 1.94
N GLN A 150 4.39 16.91 0.68
CA GLN A 150 4.66 17.82 -0.43
C GLN A 150 3.73 19.05 -0.37
N SER A 151 3.95 20.03 -1.23
CA SER A 151 3.16 21.28 -1.29
C SER A 151 1.68 21.07 -1.57
N ASP A 152 1.28 19.89 -2.04
CA ASP A 152 -0.11 19.52 -2.28
C ASP A 152 -0.83 19.01 -1.02
N TYR A 153 -0.12 18.85 0.11
CA TYR A 153 -0.62 18.35 1.39
C TYR A 153 -1.30 16.98 1.34
N LYS A 154 -0.95 16.17 0.34
CA LYS A 154 -1.51 14.82 0.13
C LYS A 154 -0.43 13.76 0.00
N HIS A 155 0.60 14.04 -0.79
CA HIS A 155 1.67 13.11 -1.05
C HIS A 155 2.83 13.33 -0.06
N PRO A 156 3.42 12.25 0.46
CA PRO A 156 4.61 12.33 1.31
C PRO A 156 5.79 12.96 0.56
N ASN A 157 6.58 13.77 1.25
CA ASN A 157 7.90 14.17 0.79
C ASN A 157 8.95 13.09 1.19
N ALA A 158 10.23 13.32 0.92
CA ALA A 158 11.29 12.35 1.24
C ALA A 158 11.35 11.97 2.72
N LEU A 159 11.08 12.91 3.64
CA LEU A 159 11.04 12.64 5.08
C LEU A 159 9.84 11.76 5.44
N GLY A 160 8.66 12.08 4.90
CA GLY A 160 7.46 11.27 5.08
C GLY A 160 7.62 9.85 4.54
N VAL A 161 8.28 9.68 3.39
CA VAL A 161 8.58 8.36 2.83
C VAL A 161 9.50 7.54 3.75
N ASN A 162 10.49 8.16 4.39
CA ASN A 162 11.35 7.46 5.35
C ASN A 162 10.56 6.96 6.58
N ILE A 163 9.58 7.73 7.05
CA ILE A 163 8.67 7.30 8.13
C ILE A 163 7.81 6.12 7.65
N MET A 164 7.23 6.21 6.44
CA MET A 164 6.47 5.10 5.85
C MET A 164 7.30 3.82 5.74
N ALA A 165 8.54 3.92 5.26
CA ALA A 165 9.45 2.78 5.15
C ALA A 165 9.74 2.15 6.52
N SER A 166 10.01 2.98 7.53
CA SER A 166 10.25 2.54 8.91
C SER A 166 9.03 1.84 9.50
N ASN A 167 7.83 2.36 9.24
CA ASN A 167 6.57 1.78 9.69
C ASN A 167 6.25 0.45 8.99
N LEU A 168 6.59 0.31 7.71
CA LEU A 168 6.42 -0.93 6.94
C LEU A 168 7.40 -2.03 7.34
N TYR A 169 8.59 -1.66 7.80
CA TYR A 169 9.69 -2.60 8.07
C TYR A 169 9.29 -3.79 8.93
N PRO A 170 8.63 -3.65 10.12
CA PRO A 170 8.25 -4.78 10.96
C PRO A 170 7.26 -5.73 10.26
N TYR A 171 6.36 -5.22 9.42
CA TYR A 171 5.41 -6.04 8.66
C TYR A 171 6.13 -6.82 7.56
N ILE A 172 7.13 -6.23 6.91
CA ILE A 172 7.96 -6.89 5.91
C ILE A 172 8.76 -8.03 6.56
N LEU A 173 9.39 -7.78 7.71
CA LEU A 173 10.10 -8.83 8.47
C LEU A 173 9.18 -9.99 8.85
N LYS A 174 7.94 -9.68 9.29
CA LYS A 174 6.94 -10.71 9.54
C LYS A 174 6.62 -11.50 8.26
N GLY A 175 6.45 -10.83 7.12
CA GLY A 175 6.24 -11.49 5.83
C GLY A 175 7.41 -12.40 5.44
N MET A 176 8.65 -11.92 5.62
CA MET A 176 9.86 -12.70 5.35
C MET A 176 9.99 -13.95 6.23
N SER A 177 9.57 -13.88 7.49
CA SER A 177 9.59 -15.04 8.41
C SER A 177 8.58 -16.14 8.06
N LEU A 178 7.69 -15.89 7.10
CA LEU A 178 6.66 -16.83 6.61
C LEU A 178 7.02 -17.44 5.24
N LEU A 179 8.17 -17.08 4.65
CA LEU A 179 8.69 -17.68 3.42
C LEU A 179 9.44 -18.97 3.71
#